data_62a06a517a73d39210eb99f571f4b4a6
#
_entry.id   62a06a517a73d39210eb99f571f4b4a6
#
_cell.length_a   1.000
_cell.length_b   1.000
_cell.length_c   1.000
_cell.angle_alpha   90.00
_cell.angle_beta   90.00
_cell.angle_gamma   90.00
#
_symmetry.space_group_name_H-M   'P 1'
#
loop_
_entity.id
_entity.type
_entity.pdbx_description
1 polymer ?
#
loop_
_entity_poly.entity_id
_entity_poly.type
_entity_poly.pdbx_seq_one_letter_code
_entity_poly.pdbx_strand_id
1 'polypeptide(L)'
;MNPALFQKFISDYTILKEVDFVPEISLYQASDITPIWQATENWLAEQNIEPPFWAFAWPEGKALARYIIDHPRFVKQKKVLDFAAGCGIAAIAAGKNNAQFIEVADIDPLAQQACASNAKVNHILLDKNSKNIVGLPCQWDLILCGDVCYETPMTRHIWPWLKKCAATGAQVIISWT
;
A
#
# COMPACT_ATOMS: atom_id res chain seq x y z
N MET A 1 -10.49 -15.48 7.02
CA MET A 1 -11.06 -15.84 5.68
C MET A 1 -10.02 -16.61 4.87
N ASN A 2 -10.45 -17.53 3.99
CA ASN A 2 -9.52 -18.31 3.13
C ASN A 2 -8.92 -17.38 2.04
N PRO A 3 -7.60 -17.47 1.72
CA PRO A 3 -6.97 -16.67 0.67
C PRO A 3 -7.68 -16.71 -0.69
N ALA A 4 -8.24 -17.85 -1.08
CA ALA A 4 -9.00 -17.98 -2.32
C ALA A 4 -10.32 -17.15 -2.30
N LEU A 5 -10.96 -17.03 -1.14
CA LEU A 5 -12.15 -16.20 -0.97
C LEU A 5 -11.80 -14.71 -1.04
N PHE A 6 -10.66 -14.29 -0.49
CA PHE A 6 -10.18 -12.92 -0.61
C PHE A 6 -9.86 -12.56 -2.07
N GLN A 7 -9.18 -13.45 -2.79
CA GLN A 7 -8.87 -13.21 -4.20
C GLN A 7 -10.14 -13.11 -5.04
N LYS A 8 -11.12 -13.98 -4.78
CA LYS A 8 -12.42 -13.90 -5.44
C LYS A 8 -13.12 -12.59 -5.11
N PHE A 9 -13.13 -12.17 -3.86
CA PHE A 9 -13.74 -10.90 -3.43
C PHE A 9 -13.11 -9.71 -4.17
N ILE A 10 -11.77 -9.65 -4.25
CA ILE A 10 -11.07 -8.58 -4.98
C ILE A 10 -11.50 -8.58 -6.45
N SER A 11 -11.51 -9.75 -7.11
CA SER A 11 -11.91 -9.83 -8.53
C SER A 11 -13.38 -9.48 -8.78
N ASP A 12 -14.27 -9.76 -7.83
CA ASP A 12 -15.70 -9.49 -7.96
C ASP A 12 -16.06 -8.01 -7.74
N TYR A 13 -15.25 -7.30 -6.94
CA TYR A 13 -15.53 -5.93 -6.50
C TYR A 13 -14.56 -4.88 -7.05
N THR A 14 -13.62 -5.27 -7.90
CA THR A 14 -12.69 -4.35 -8.54
C THR A 14 -12.48 -4.70 -10.00
N ILE A 15 -11.93 -3.77 -10.76
CA ILE A 15 -11.48 -3.99 -12.14
C ILE A 15 -9.97 -3.77 -12.25
N LEU A 16 -9.31 -4.58 -13.05
CA LEU A 16 -7.89 -4.39 -13.36
C LEU A 16 -7.75 -3.28 -14.39
N LYS A 17 -7.06 -2.21 -14.06
CA LYS A 17 -6.78 -1.09 -14.96
C LYS A 17 -5.44 -0.43 -14.65
N GLU A 18 -4.89 0.25 -15.63
CA GLU A 18 -3.73 1.13 -15.45
C GLU A 18 -4.08 2.28 -14.50
N VAL A 19 -3.09 2.72 -13.75
CA VAL A 19 -3.26 3.82 -12.79
C VAL A 19 -3.03 5.15 -13.47
N ASP A 20 -3.98 6.07 -13.33
CA ASP A 20 -3.83 7.43 -13.82
C ASP A 20 -2.56 8.08 -13.26
N PHE A 21 -1.79 8.77 -14.11
CA PHE A 21 -0.46 9.35 -13.85
C PHE A 21 0.68 8.35 -13.63
N VAL A 22 0.39 7.03 -13.51
CA VAL A 22 1.38 5.98 -13.32
C VAL A 22 1.03 4.78 -14.21
N PRO A 23 0.93 4.96 -15.54
CA PRO A 23 0.46 3.92 -16.47
C PRO A 23 1.36 2.69 -16.52
N GLU A 24 2.56 2.77 -15.98
CA GLU A 24 3.48 1.65 -15.82
C GLU A 24 2.97 0.60 -14.81
N ILE A 25 1.94 0.94 -14.01
CA ILE A 25 1.37 0.09 -12.97
C ILE A 25 -0.10 -0.18 -13.26
N SER A 26 -0.49 -1.45 -13.23
CA SER A 26 -1.89 -1.88 -13.27
C SER A 26 -2.32 -2.40 -11.90
N LEU A 27 -3.49 -1.98 -11.43
CA LEU A 27 -4.03 -2.38 -10.13
C LEU A 27 -5.49 -2.84 -10.28
N TYR A 28 -5.90 -3.75 -9.42
CA TYR A 28 -7.30 -4.00 -9.12
C TYR A 28 -7.85 -2.81 -8.34
N GLN A 29 -8.76 -2.05 -8.95
CA GLN A 29 -9.32 -0.83 -8.38
C GLN A 29 -10.84 -0.85 -8.45
N ALA A 30 -11.49 -0.28 -7.43
CA ALA A 30 -12.90 0.03 -7.50
C ALA A 30 -13.16 1.15 -8.52
N SER A 31 -14.36 1.18 -9.06
CA SER A 31 -14.86 2.22 -9.94
C SER A 31 -16.34 2.49 -9.63
N ASP A 32 -16.89 3.53 -10.20
CA ASP A 32 -18.29 3.91 -10.05
C ASP A 32 -19.30 2.83 -10.49
N ILE A 33 -18.86 1.87 -11.29
CA ILE A 33 -19.67 0.72 -11.73
C ILE A 33 -19.51 -0.51 -10.82
N THR A 34 -18.59 -0.50 -9.86
CA THR A 34 -18.39 -1.63 -8.96
C THR A 34 -19.25 -1.50 -7.70
N PRO A 35 -19.86 -2.59 -7.19
CA PRO A 35 -20.71 -2.54 -6.01
C PRO A 35 -20.04 -1.94 -4.77
N ILE A 36 -18.73 -2.16 -4.62
CA ILE A 36 -17.98 -1.65 -3.46
C ILE A 36 -17.88 -0.11 -3.45
N TRP A 37 -17.89 0.52 -4.62
CA TRP A 37 -17.96 1.98 -4.72
C TRP A 37 -19.30 2.53 -4.26
N GLN A 38 -20.37 1.78 -4.53
CA GLN A 38 -21.74 2.15 -4.18
C GLN A 38 -22.13 1.70 -2.77
N ALA A 39 -21.30 0.91 -2.12
CA ALA A 39 -21.52 0.42 -0.78
C ALA A 39 -21.50 1.57 0.24
N THR A 40 -22.48 1.58 1.12
CA THR A 40 -22.47 2.48 2.27
C THR A 40 -21.67 1.88 3.43
N GLU A 41 -21.20 2.73 4.34
CA GLU A 41 -20.52 2.27 5.57
C GLU A 41 -21.39 1.27 6.36
N ASN A 42 -22.69 1.53 6.45
CA ASN A 42 -23.61 0.62 7.13
C ASN A 42 -23.66 -0.76 6.47
N TRP A 43 -23.73 -0.81 5.14
CA TRP A 43 -23.74 -2.07 4.40
C TRP A 43 -22.40 -2.83 4.59
N LEU A 44 -21.28 -2.14 4.54
CA LEU A 44 -19.96 -2.74 4.79
C LEU A 44 -19.88 -3.31 6.22
N ALA A 45 -20.38 -2.56 7.22
CA ALA A 45 -20.41 -3.00 8.60
C ALA A 45 -21.30 -4.23 8.79
N GLU A 46 -22.47 -4.29 8.15
CA GLU A 46 -23.35 -5.47 8.15
C GLU A 46 -22.68 -6.72 7.56
N GLN A 47 -21.79 -6.54 6.59
CA GLN A 47 -20.98 -7.61 6.00
C GLN A 47 -19.68 -7.87 6.77
N ASN A 48 -19.44 -7.14 7.87
CA ASN A 48 -18.20 -7.20 8.64
C ASN A 48 -16.94 -6.91 7.76
N ILE A 49 -17.07 -5.92 6.87
CA ILE A 49 -16.01 -5.45 5.97
C ILE A 49 -15.64 -4.04 6.40
N GLU A 50 -14.34 -3.82 6.68
CA GLU A 50 -13.79 -2.48 6.89
C GLU A 50 -13.88 -1.64 5.61
N PRO A 51 -13.91 -0.29 5.69
CA PRO A 51 -13.88 0.55 4.52
C PRO A 51 -12.74 0.15 3.57
N PRO A 52 -13.03 -0.09 2.28
CA PRO A 52 -12.08 -0.73 1.37
C PRO A 52 -11.06 0.26 0.82
N PHE A 53 -10.27 0.89 1.70
CA PHE A 53 -9.22 1.84 1.30
C PHE A 53 -8.22 1.24 0.30
N TRP A 54 -7.97 -0.06 0.40
CA TRP A 54 -7.12 -0.83 -0.52
C TRP A 54 -7.66 -0.91 -1.96
N ALA A 55 -8.95 -0.63 -2.17
CA ALA A 55 -9.57 -0.69 -3.49
C ALA A 55 -9.32 0.57 -4.34
N PHE A 56 -8.55 1.53 -3.82
CA PHE A 56 -8.30 2.81 -4.49
C PHE A 56 -6.80 3.10 -4.53
N ALA A 57 -6.35 3.65 -5.66
CA ALA A 57 -5.05 4.28 -5.75
C ALA A 57 -5.20 5.75 -5.33
N TRP A 58 -5.01 6.02 -4.05
CA TRP A 58 -5.14 7.35 -3.48
C TRP A 58 -4.14 8.34 -4.08
N PRO A 59 -4.43 9.64 -4.15
CA PRO A 59 -3.55 10.63 -4.78
C PRO A 59 -2.13 10.61 -4.22
N GLU A 60 -1.98 10.47 -2.91
CA GLU A 60 -0.69 10.45 -2.20
C GLU A 60 0.14 9.21 -2.60
N GLY A 61 -0.50 8.05 -2.68
CA GLY A 61 0.13 6.82 -3.16
C GLY A 61 0.56 6.93 -4.63
N LYS A 62 -0.28 7.54 -5.49
CA LYS A 62 0.07 7.80 -6.90
C LYS A 62 1.25 8.75 -7.03
N ALA A 63 1.25 9.85 -6.26
CA ALA A 63 2.33 10.83 -6.26
C ALA A 63 3.66 10.19 -5.82
N LEU A 64 3.61 9.38 -4.77
CA LEU A 64 4.78 8.65 -4.27
C LEU A 64 5.29 7.64 -5.29
N ALA A 65 4.40 6.86 -5.91
CA ALA A 65 4.78 5.92 -6.96
C ALA A 65 5.38 6.62 -8.18
N ARG A 66 4.80 7.72 -8.65
CA ARG A 66 5.35 8.54 -9.74
C ARG A 66 6.74 9.07 -9.39
N TYR A 67 6.90 9.60 -8.17
CA TYR A 67 8.19 10.08 -7.70
C TYR A 67 9.26 8.98 -7.71
N ILE A 68 8.93 7.77 -7.28
CA ILE A 68 9.86 6.63 -7.26
C ILE A 68 10.25 6.23 -8.68
N ILE A 69 9.28 6.17 -9.60
CA ILE A 69 9.55 5.78 -11.01
C ILE A 69 10.46 6.81 -11.68
N ASP A 70 10.23 8.10 -11.43
CA ASP A 70 11.06 9.17 -11.99
C ASP A 70 12.44 9.26 -11.33
N HIS A 71 12.57 8.74 -10.11
CA HIS A 71 13.81 8.82 -9.33
C HIS A 71 14.25 7.46 -8.77
N PRO A 72 14.56 6.47 -9.63
CA PRO A 72 14.83 5.07 -9.24
C PRO A 72 15.97 4.92 -8.23
N ARG A 73 16.88 5.90 -8.15
CA ARG A 73 18.01 5.92 -7.20
C ARG A 73 17.58 5.81 -5.73
N PHE A 74 16.35 6.23 -5.41
CA PHE A 74 15.85 6.17 -4.03
C PHE A 74 15.53 4.76 -3.55
N VAL A 75 15.21 3.85 -4.47
CA VAL A 75 14.80 2.48 -4.14
C VAL A 75 15.79 1.42 -4.60
N LYS A 76 16.63 1.72 -5.60
CA LYS A 76 17.52 0.75 -6.23
C LYS A 76 18.43 0.09 -5.19
N GLN A 77 18.40 -1.25 -5.16
CA GLN A 77 19.20 -2.11 -4.27
C GLN A 77 18.96 -1.85 -2.76
N LYS A 78 17.84 -1.26 -2.39
CA LYS A 78 17.45 -1.02 -1.00
C LYS A 78 16.42 -2.03 -0.51
N LYS A 79 16.41 -2.21 0.81
CA LYS A 79 15.30 -2.84 1.54
C LYS A 79 14.23 -1.79 1.76
N VAL A 80 13.08 -1.97 1.15
CA VAL A 80 11.99 -1.00 1.14
C VAL A 80 10.80 -1.54 1.93
N LEU A 81 10.24 -0.72 2.79
CA LEU A 81 8.96 -0.92 3.43
C LEU A 81 7.93 0.01 2.78
N ASP A 82 6.81 -0.53 2.33
CA ASP A 82 5.59 0.23 2.06
C ASP A 82 4.68 0.09 3.27
N PHE A 83 4.57 1.16 4.05
CA PHE A 83 3.88 1.18 5.34
C PHE A 83 2.44 1.68 5.18
N ALA A 84 1.47 0.94 5.72
CA ALA A 84 0.03 1.10 5.46
C ALA A 84 -0.26 1.07 3.96
N ALA A 85 0.17 -0.03 3.33
CA ALA A 85 0.38 -0.12 1.88
C ALA A 85 -0.92 -0.05 1.05
N GLY A 86 -2.09 -0.32 1.64
CA GLY A 86 -3.37 -0.30 0.94
C GLY A 86 -3.38 -1.16 -0.33
N CYS A 87 -3.37 -0.53 -1.50
CA CYS A 87 -3.28 -1.23 -2.79
C CYS A 87 -1.85 -1.68 -3.18
N GLY A 88 -0.81 -1.23 -2.45
CA GLY A 88 0.59 -1.58 -2.69
C GLY A 88 1.25 -0.86 -3.86
N ILE A 89 0.71 0.28 -4.30
CA ILE A 89 1.22 0.99 -5.48
C ILE A 89 2.68 1.44 -5.30
N ALA A 90 3.07 1.93 -4.11
CA ALA A 90 4.43 2.38 -3.84
C ALA A 90 5.42 1.20 -3.80
N ALA A 91 5.01 0.07 -3.22
CA ALA A 91 5.78 -1.19 -3.25
C ALA A 91 6.03 -1.67 -4.68
N ILE A 92 5.00 -1.64 -5.53
CA ILE A 92 5.11 -2.04 -6.95
C ILE A 92 6.05 -1.10 -7.70
N ALA A 93 5.94 0.21 -7.49
CA ALA A 93 6.87 1.19 -8.05
C ALA A 93 8.32 0.92 -7.64
N ALA A 94 8.56 0.59 -6.37
CA ALA A 94 9.88 0.22 -5.86
C ALA A 94 10.41 -1.06 -6.55
N GLY A 95 9.55 -2.07 -6.72
CA GLY A 95 9.93 -3.31 -7.39
C GLY A 95 10.29 -3.11 -8.86
N LYS A 96 9.52 -2.33 -9.60
CA LYS A 96 9.83 -1.97 -11.00
C LYS A 96 11.16 -1.22 -11.13
N ASN A 97 11.64 -0.59 -10.07
CA ASN A 97 12.89 0.16 -10.02
C ASN A 97 14.01 -0.54 -9.25
N ASN A 98 13.98 -1.89 -9.23
CA ASN A 98 15.04 -2.76 -8.72
C ASN A 98 15.35 -2.56 -7.22
N ALA A 99 14.34 -2.37 -6.38
CA ALA A 99 14.50 -2.57 -4.95
C ALA A 99 15.01 -3.99 -4.67
N GLN A 100 15.92 -4.14 -3.71
CA GLN A 100 16.51 -5.44 -3.37
C GLN A 100 15.51 -6.34 -2.64
N PHE A 101 14.72 -5.74 -1.76
CA PHE A 101 13.72 -6.41 -0.94
C PHE A 101 12.57 -5.45 -0.72
N ILE A 102 11.35 -5.97 -0.77
CA ILE A 102 10.14 -5.16 -0.62
C ILE A 102 9.24 -5.85 0.39
N GLU A 103 8.93 -5.15 1.46
CA GLU A 103 7.94 -5.57 2.44
C GLU A 103 6.76 -4.60 2.39
N VAL A 104 5.56 -5.15 2.43
CA VAL A 104 4.32 -4.39 2.60
C VAL A 104 3.76 -4.68 3.98
N ALA A 105 3.51 -3.63 4.75
CA ALA A 105 2.86 -3.74 6.05
C ALA A 105 1.50 -3.06 6.01
N ASP A 106 0.48 -3.84 6.31
CA ASP A 106 -0.87 -3.35 6.48
C ASP A 106 -1.59 -4.21 7.53
N ILE A 107 -2.42 -3.60 8.35
CA ILE A 107 -3.20 -4.31 9.37
C ILE A 107 -4.49 -4.90 8.83
N ASP A 108 -4.95 -4.42 7.67
CA ASP A 108 -6.12 -4.96 6.97
C ASP A 108 -5.75 -6.20 6.15
N PRO A 109 -6.33 -7.38 6.44
CA PRO A 109 -6.08 -8.59 5.68
C PRO A 109 -6.48 -8.51 4.20
N LEU A 110 -7.49 -7.68 3.86
CA LEU A 110 -7.89 -7.44 2.47
C LEU A 110 -6.85 -6.59 1.74
N ALA A 111 -6.31 -5.55 2.38
CA ALA A 111 -5.20 -4.77 1.83
C ALA A 111 -3.97 -5.66 1.53
N GLN A 112 -3.60 -6.55 2.45
CA GLN A 112 -2.52 -7.52 2.25
C GLN A 112 -2.75 -8.42 1.02
N GLN A 113 -3.98 -8.85 0.80
CA GLN A 113 -4.32 -9.68 -0.35
C GLN A 113 -4.40 -8.85 -1.64
N ALA A 114 -4.88 -7.60 -1.56
CA ALA A 114 -4.88 -6.66 -2.68
C ALA A 114 -3.43 -6.38 -3.14
N CYS A 115 -2.51 -6.08 -2.20
CA CYS A 115 -1.09 -5.94 -2.50
C CYS A 115 -0.53 -7.16 -3.24
N ALA A 116 -0.83 -8.38 -2.75
CA ALA A 116 -0.34 -9.60 -3.38
C ALA A 116 -0.90 -9.78 -4.80
N SER A 117 -2.19 -9.51 -5.00
CA SER A 117 -2.84 -9.62 -6.31
C SER A 117 -2.29 -8.57 -7.29
N ASN A 118 -2.12 -7.34 -6.82
CA ASN A 118 -1.56 -6.24 -7.59
C ASN A 118 -0.08 -6.46 -7.93
N ALA A 119 0.71 -6.95 -7.00
CA ALA A 119 2.11 -7.30 -7.24
C ALA A 119 2.23 -8.40 -8.30
N LYS A 120 1.39 -9.43 -8.22
CA LYS A 120 1.36 -10.53 -9.19
C LYS A 120 1.11 -10.05 -10.62
N VAL A 121 0.14 -9.18 -10.86
CA VAL A 121 -0.17 -8.68 -12.22
C VAL A 121 0.90 -7.73 -12.75
N ASN A 122 1.70 -7.13 -11.87
CA ASN A 122 2.85 -6.32 -12.21
C ASN A 122 4.19 -7.10 -12.25
N HIS A 123 4.18 -8.41 -12.01
CA HIS A 123 5.34 -9.29 -11.96
C HIS A 123 6.36 -8.90 -10.87
N ILE A 124 5.89 -8.41 -9.73
CA ILE A 124 6.71 -8.02 -8.58
C ILE A 124 6.58 -9.05 -7.46
N LEU A 125 7.72 -9.42 -6.87
CA LEU A 125 7.77 -10.20 -5.65
C LEU A 125 7.83 -9.25 -4.44
N LEU A 126 7.02 -9.55 -3.43
CA LEU A 126 7.00 -8.81 -2.17
C LEU A 126 6.70 -9.74 -0.99
N ASP A 127 7.17 -9.35 0.17
CA ASP A 127 6.80 -9.96 1.45
C ASP A 127 5.69 -9.18 2.12
N LYS A 128 4.79 -9.90 2.81
CA LYS A 128 3.62 -9.33 3.48
C LYS A 128 3.76 -9.42 4.99
N ASN A 129 3.45 -8.33 5.66
CA ASN A 129 3.40 -8.26 7.11
C ASN A 129 2.06 -7.71 7.59
N SER A 130 1.24 -8.58 8.16
CA SER A 130 -0.09 -8.25 8.70
C SER A 130 -0.07 -7.82 10.17
N LYS A 131 1.13 -7.71 10.76
CA LYS A 131 1.27 -7.29 12.17
C LYS A 131 1.38 -5.79 12.26
N ASN A 132 0.96 -5.25 13.39
CA ASN A 132 1.31 -3.89 13.73
C ASN A 132 2.82 -3.83 14.03
N ILE A 133 3.56 -3.14 13.17
CA ILE A 133 5.02 -3.03 13.27
C ILE A 133 5.47 -1.72 13.93
N VAL A 134 4.53 -0.84 14.28
CA VAL A 134 4.85 0.42 14.95
C VAL A 134 5.50 0.15 16.30
N GLY A 135 6.67 0.75 16.50
CA GLY A 135 7.47 0.55 17.71
C GLY A 135 8.53 -0.55 17.59
N LEU A 136 8.50 -1.39 16.57
CA LEU A 136 9.55 -2.39 16.31
C LEU A 136 10.85 -1.73 15.81
N PRO A 137 12.01 -2.38 16.02
CA PRO A 137 13.28 -1.92 15.45
C PRO A 137 13.20 -1.77 13.92
N CYS A 138 13.80 -0.69 13.39
CA CYS A 138 13.90 -0.47 11.95
C CYS A 138 14.87 -1.46 11.33
N GLN A 139 14.47 -2.06 10.21
CA GLN A 139 15.29 -3.01 9.44
C GLN A 139 15.32 -2.70 7.94
N TRP A 140 14.73 -1.58 7.54
CA TRP A 140 14.64 -1.13 6.17
C TRP A 140 15.56 0.06 5.93
N ASP A 141 16.03 0.20 4.68
CA ASP A 141 16.83 1.34 4.22
C ASP A 141 15.91 2.53 3.85
N LEU A 142 14.67 2.20 3.43
CA LEU A 142 13.67 3.17 3.00
C LEU A 142 12.28 2.75 3.48
N ILE A 143 11.55 3.70 4.04
CA ILE A 143 10.15 3.56 4.40
C ILE A 143 9.32 4.52 3.55
N LEU A 144 8.33 3.99 2.85
CA LEU A 144 7.37 4.71 2.03
C LEU A 144 6.05 4.80 2.79
N CYS A 145 5.49 5.99 2.89
CA CYS A 145 4.25 6.26 3.59
C CYS A 145 3.36 7.11 2.69
N GLY A 146 2.44 6.47 1.97
CA GLY A 146 1.40 7.16 1.21
C GLY A 146 0.13 7.24 2.03
N ASP A 147 -0.36 8.45 2.33
CA ASP A 147 -1.66 8.68 2.99
C ASP A 147 -1.82 8.05 4.39
N VAL A 148 -0.78 8.13 5.22
CA VAL A 148 -0.82 7.55 6.59
C VAL A 148 -0.96 8.58 7.70
N CYS A 149 -0.93 9.86 7.39
CA CYS A 149 -0.91 10.94 8.38
C CYS A 149 -2.14 11.86 8.30
N TYR A 150 -3.26 11.36 7.82
CA TYR A 150 -4.49 12.13 7.63
C TYR A 150 -5.31 12.32 8.92
N GLU A 151 -5.11 11.49 9.96
CA GLU A 151 -5.82 11.60 11.24
C GLU A 151 -4.88 11.82 12.43
N THR A 152 -5.24 12.75 13.31
CA THR A 152 -4.42 13.12 14.47
C THR A 152 -4.09 11.95 15.42
N PRO A 153 -5.02 11.05 15.80
CA PRO A 153 -4.70 9.95 16.70
C PRO A 153 -3.68 8.99 16.07
N MET A 154 -3.85 8.65 14.80
CA MET A 154 -2.96 7.77 14.04
C MET A 154 -1.57 8.41 13.90
N THR A 155 -1.51 9.67 13.48
CA THR A 155 -0.25 10.42 13.33
C THR A 155 0.55 10.46 14.64
N ARG A 156 -0.10 10.71 15.78
CA ARG A 156 0.56 10.73 17.09
C ARG A 156 1.18 9.38 17.47
N HIS A 157 0.61 8.28 16.99
CA HIS A 157 1.11 6.94 17.26
C HIS A 157 2.27 6.57 16.30
N ILE A 158 2.14 6.87 15.02
CA ILE A 158 3.09 6.47 13.96
C ILE A 158 4.32 7.37 13.93
N TRP A 159 4.14 8.68 14.07
CA TRP A 159 5.19 9.67 13.88
C TRP A 159 6.43 9.48 14.76
N PRO A 160 6.31 9.18 16.08
CA PRO A 160 7.47 8.91 16.93
C PRO A 160 8.29 7.70 16.44
N TRP A 161 7.63 6.66 15.92
CA TRP A 161 8.29 5.49 15.39
C TRP A 161 9.02 5.79 14.08
N LEU A 162 8.41 6.49 13.14
CA LEU A 162 9.08 6.92 11.90
C LEU A 162 10.31 7.78 12.18
N LYS A 163 10.24 8.70 13.15
CA LYS A 163 11.41 9.48 13.60
C LYS A 163 12.53 8.59 14.16
N LYS A 164 12.19 7.56 14.94
CA LYS A 164 13.19 6.60 15.44
C LYS A 164 13.83 5.83 14.30
N CYS A 165 13.05 5.37 13.30
CA CYS A 165 13.58 4.70 12.11
C CYS A 165 14.54 5.64 11.35
N ALA A 166 14.17 6.89 11.14
CA ALA A 166 15.04 7.87 10.49
C ALA A 166 16.34 8.12 11.30
N ALA A 167 16.27 8.16 12.62
CA ALA A 167 17.43 8.32 13.49
C ALA A 167 18.42 7.12 13.43
N THR A 168 17.96 5.93 13.04
CA THR A 168 18.81 4.75 12.80
C THR A 168 19.42 4.70 11.41
N GLY A 169 19.12 5.69 10.54
CA GLY A 169 19.67 5.81 9.18
C GLY A 169 18.70 5.44 8.06
N ALA A 170 17.49 5.01 8.35
CA ALA A 170 16.48 4.77 7.33
C ALA A 170 16.02 6.09 6.71
N GLN A 171 15.87 6.12 5.40
CA GLN A 171 15.17 7.21 4.73
C GLN A 171 13.66 7.02 4.90
N VAL A 172 12.92 8.10 5.20
CA VAL A 172 11.45 8.07 5.29
C VAL A 172 10.89 9.08 4.29
N ILE A 173 10.07 8.61 3.37
CA ILE A 173 9.37 9.46 2.39
C ILE A 173 7.88 9.37 2.68
N ILE A 174 7.28 10.52 2.94
CA ILE A 174 5.85 10.63 3.28
C ILE A 174 5.20 11.54 2.25
N SER A 175 4.07 11.10 1.71
CA SER A 175 3.17 11.92 0.91
C SER A 175 1.88 12.14 1.69
N TRP A 176 1.47 13.40 1.80
CA TRP A 176 0.19 13.78 2.41
C TRP A 176 -0.40 15.00 1.70
N THR A 177 -1.70 15.17 1.80
CA THR A 177 -2.45 16.38 1.39
C THR A 177 -2.82 17.22 2.59
#